data_94d5bc6f70c4f9ed896aed6c0d6122cf
#
_entry.id   94d5bc6f70c4f9ed896aed6c0d6122cf
#
_cell.length_a   1.000
_cell.length_b   1.000
_cell.length_c   1.000
_cell.angle_alpha   90.00
_cell.angle_beta   90.00
_cell.angle_gamma   90.00
#
_symmetry.space_group_name_H-M   'P 1'
#
loop_
_entity.id
_entity.type
_entity.pdbx_description
1 polymer ?
#
loop_
_entity_poly.entity_id
_entity_poly.type
_entity_poly.pdbx_seq_one_letter_code
_entity_poly.pdbx_strand_id
1 'polypeptide(L)'
;MARVVVDTNILFSALASAESSFAKVMLRSENEFFVCETTLVEIFDRKEKLIKASRLSSEDVTRPYRILVKRVQFYREDLISPENWKAAYDLCRDIDETDTPHVALALELSAFLWTGDKRLKEGLQEKGFKNFFITSLSR
;
A
#
# COMPACT_ATOMS: atom_id res chain seq x y z
N MET A 1 -1.18 -15.17 10.88
CA MET A 1 -1.56 -13.76 10.60
C MET A 1 -0.30 -12.93 10.33
N ALA A 2 -0.24 -12.32 9.17
CA ALA A 2 0.92 -11.52 8.78
C ALA A 2 0.58 -10.04 8.80
N ARG A 3 1.62 -9.21 8.95
CA ARG A 3 1.51 -7.76 8.77
C ARG A 3 1.87 -7.44 7.33
N VAL A 4 1.05 -6.63 6.68
CA VAL A 4 1.21 -6.29 5.26
C VAL A 4 1.13 -4.78 5.10
N VAL A 5 2.15 -4.19 4.51
CA VAL A 5 2.13 -2.77 4.13
C VAL A 5 1.62 -2.68 2.70
N VAL A 6 0.55 -1.93 2.51
CA VAL A 6 -0.12 -1.77 1.22
C VAL A 6 0.35 -0.48 0.57
N ASP A 7 0.86 -0.56 -0.66
CA ASP A 7 1.23 0.67 -1.36
C ASP A 7 -0.01 1.41 -1.87
N THR A 8 0.19 2.68 -2.25
CA THR A 8 -0.90 3.54 -2.65
C THR A 8 -1.67 3.00 -3.86
N ASN A 9 -0.98 2.42 -4.84
CA ASN A 9 -1.63 1.95 -6.06
C ASN A 9 -2.52 0.73 -5.80
N ILE A 10 -2.10 -0.17 -4.92
CA ILE A 10 -2.93 -1.31 -4.51
C ILE A 10 -4.19 -0.82 -3.80
N LEU A 11 -4.05 0.10 -2.85
CA LEU A 11 -5.21 0.66 -2.13
C LEU A 11 -6.12 1.41 -3.08
N PHE A 12 -5.57 2.22 -4.00
CA PHE A 12 -6.34 2.93 -5.01
C PHE A 12 -7.17 1.95 -5.84
N SER A 13 -6.57 0.85 -6.30
CA SER A 13 -7.27 -0.16 -7.09
C SER A 13 -8.41 -0.81 -6.30
N ALA A 14 -8.19 -1.07 -5.01
CA ALA A 14 -9.22 -1.62 -4.14
C ALA A 14 -10.40 -0.65 -3.96
N LEU A 15 -10.10 0.64 -3.82
CA LEU A 15 -11.12 1.68 -3.67
C LEU A 15 -11.88 1.95 -4.97
N ALA A 16 -11.20 1.82 -6.12
CA ALA A 16 -11.81 2.05 -7.42
C ALA A 16 -12.92 1.04 -7.73
N SER A 17 -12.85 -0.17 -7.15
CA SER A 17 -13.89 -1.17 -7.30
C SER A 17 -13.94 -2.09 -6.08
N ALA A 18 -15.07 -2.08 -5.39
CA ALA A 18 -15.33 -2.99 -4.28
C ALA A 18 -15.38 -4.46 -4.74
N GLU A 19 -15.59 -4.67 -6.02
CA GLU A 19 -15.57 -6.01 -6.64
C GLU A 19 -14.17 -6.43 -7.07
N SER A 20 -13.18 -5.54 -6.96
CA SER A 20 -11.81 -5.86 -7.37
C SER A 20 -11.25 -6.99 -6.49
N SER A 21 -10.33 -7.73 -7.08
CA SER A 21 -9.64 -8.79 -6.37
C SER A 21 -8.82 -8.25 -5.20
N PHE A 22 -8.26 -7.04 -5.33
CA PHE A 22 -7.50 -6.40 -4.25
C PHE A 22 -8.40 -6.11 -3.04
N ALA A 23 -9.60 -5.54 -3.29
CA ALA A 23 -10.56 -5.29 -2.23
C ALA A 23 -10.98 -6.59 -1.54
N LYS A 24 -11.23 -7.64 -2.30
CA LYS A 24 -11.63 -8.93 -1.75
C LYS A 24 -10.55 -9.53 -0.85
N VAL A 25 -9.28 -9.44 -1.26
CA VAL A 25 -8.17 -9.91 -0.41
C VAL A 25 -8.14 -9.14 0.90
N MET A 26 -8.26 -7.81 0.87
CA MET A 26 -8.22 -7.00 2.08
C MET A 26 -9.40 -7.29 3.00
N LEU A 27 -10.61 -7.46 2.45
CA LEU A 27 -11.82 -7.65 3.24
C LEU A 27 -11.92 -9.05 3.85
N ARG A 28 -11.38 -10.07 3.18
CA ARG A 28 -11.53 -11.47 3.58
C ARG A 28 -10.31 -12.06 4.28
N SER A 29 -9.16 -11.40 4.16
CA SER A 29 -7.92 -11.88 4.74
C SER A 29 -7.89 -11.68 6.26
N GLU A 30 -7.24 -12.61 6.96
CA GLU A 30 -6.99 -12.47 8.40
C GLU A 30 -5.74 -11.63 8.69
N ASN A 31 -5.03 -11.20 7.65
CA ASN A 31 -3.82 -10.40 7.82
C ASN A 31 -4.15 -8.99 8.29
N GLU A 32 -3.16 -8.35 8.93
CA GLU A 32 -3.25 -6.95 9.31
C GLU A 32 -2.66 -6.10 8.19
N PHE A 33 -3.42 -5.13 7.73
CA PHE A 33 -3.00 -4.23 6.64
C PHE A 33 -2.67 -2.86 7.19
N PHE A 34 -1.52 -2.33 6.78
CA PHE A 34 -1.02 -1.02 7.21
C PHE A 34 -0.75 -0.15 6.01
N VAL A 35 -1.01 1.14 6.16
CA VAL A 35 -0.65 2.15 5.17
C VAL A 35 0.03 3.31 5.88
N CYS A 36 0.97 3.97 5.19
CA CYS A 36 1.61 5.16 5.72
C CYS A 36 0.77 6.40 5.43
N GLU A 37 1.05 7.49 6.15
CA GLU A 37 0.33 8.75 5.99
C GLU A 37 0.40 9.29 4.56
N THR A 38 1.54 9.09 3.89
CA THR A 38 1.71 9.46 2.48
C THR A 38 0.62 8.86 1.59
N THR A 39 0.23 7.61 1.85
CA THR A 39 -0.85 6.96 1.10
C THR A 39 -2.16 7.71 1.23
N LEU A 40 -2.49 8.19 2.43
CA LEU A 40 -3.72 8.94 2.66
C LEU A 40 -3.73 10.24 1.84
N VAL A 41 -2.62 10.96 1.84
CA VAL A 41 -2.47 12.20 1.07
C VAL A 41 -2.59 11.93 -0.44
N GLU A 42 -1.93 10.90 -0.92
CA GLU A 42 -1.98 10.54 -2.34
C GLU A 42 -3.38 10.13 -2.79
N ILE A 43 -4.11 9.38 -1.97
CA ILE A 43 -5.49 8.99 -2.27
C ILE A 43 -6.37 10.24 -2.33
N PHE A 44 -6.21 11.16 -1.36
CA PHE A 44 -6.97 12.41 -1.34
C PHE A 44 -6.72 13.23 -2.62
N ASP A 45 -5.45 13.35 -3.03
CA ASP A 45 -5.07 14.09 -4.24
C ASP A 45 -5.67 13.45 -5.51
N ARG A 46 -5.91 12.14 -5.49
CA ARG A 46 -6.44 11.39 -6.63
C ARG A 46 -7.95 11.14 -6.54
N LYS A 47 -8.63 11.79 -5.62
CA LYS A 47 -10.07 11.58 -5.38
C LYS A 47 -10.91 11.69 -6.66
N GLU A 48 -10.65 12.70 -7.48
CA GLU A 48 -11.40 12.90 -8.73
C GLU A 48 -11.19 11.74 -9.71
N LYS A 49 -9.96 11.25 -9.82
CA LYS A 49 -9.67 10.09 -10.67
C LYS A 49 -10.35 8.84 -10.15
N LEU A 50 -10.41 8.69 -8.82
CA LEU A 50 -11.05 7.56 -8.19
C LEU A 50 -12.54 7.51 -8.50
N ILE A 51 -13.22 8.65 -8.42
CA ILE A 51 -14.64 8.76 -8.74
C ILE A 51 -14.87 8.38 -10.20
N LYS A 52 -14.06 8.91 -11.13
CA LYS A 52 -14.17 8.58 -12.55
C LYS A 52 -13.91 7.10 -12.82
N ALA A 53 -12.89 6.52 -12.19
CA ALA A 53 -12.52 5.12 -12.40
C ALA A 53 -13.61 4.17 -11.92
N SER A 54 -14.26 4.49 -10.80
CA SER A 54 -15.32 3.67 -10.22
C SER A 54 -16.64 3.80 -10.97
N ARG A 55 -16.82 4.84 -11.76
CA ARG A 55 -18.08 5.18 -12.46
C ARG A 55 -19.25 5.36 -11.49
N LEU A 56 -18.94 5.65 -10.24
CA LEU A 56 -19.92 5.86 -9.18
C LEU A 56 -19.98 7.33 -8.82
N SER A 57 -21.06 7.72 -8.14
CA SER A 57 -21.16 9.04 -7.56
C SER A 57 -20.17 9.18 -6.40
N SER A 58 -19.90 10.41 -5.99
CA SER A 58 -19.06 10.68 -4.83
C SER A 58 -19.57 9.97 -3.57
N GLU A 59 -20.89 9.91 -3.38
CA GLU A 59 -21.50 9.23 -2.24
C GLU A 59 -21.29 7.72 -2.30
N ASP A 60 -21.43 7.13 -3.48
CA ASP A 60 -21.25 5.69 -3.65
C ASP A 60 -19.81 5.25 -3.46
N VAL A 61 -18.84 6.09 -3.79
CA VAL A 61 -17.43 5.82 -3.56
C VAL A 61 -17.08 5.83 -2.07
N THR A 62 -17.78 6.63 -1.25
CA THR A 62 -17.49 6.69 0.18
C THR A 62 -17.81 5.39 0.93
N ARG A 63 -18.73 4.58 0.44
CA ARG A 63 -19.06 3.30 1.08
C ARG A 63 -17.89 2.32 1.07
N PRO A 64 -17.29 1.98 -0.11
CA PRO A 64 -16.10 1.13 -0.12
C PRO A 64 -14.97 1.73 0.69
N TYR A 65 -14.80 3.03 0.65
CA TYR A 65 -13.77 3.73 1.42
C TYR A 65 -13.92 3.45 2.91
N ARG A 66 -15.13 3.59 3.45
CA ARG A 66 -15.40 3.34 4.88
C ARG A 66 -15.10 1.90 5.28
N ILE A 67 -15.48 0.95 4.44
CA ILE A 67 -15.24 -0.46 4.72
C ILE A 67 -13.74 -0.75 4.73
N LEU A 68 -13.01 -0.27 3.72
CA LEU A 68 -11.58 -0.50 3.62
C LEU A 68 -10.76 0.22 4.69
N VAL A 69 -11.18 1.41 5.08
CA VAL A 69 -10.55 2.16 6.18
C VAL A 69 -10.59 1.37 7.49
N LYS A 70 -11.66 0.61 7.71
CA LYS A 70 -11.76 -0.25 8.90
C LYS A 70 -10.81 -1.45 8.84
N ARG A 71 -10.34 -1.82 7.66
CA ARG A 71 -9.45 -2.95 7.45
C ARG A 71 -7.98 -2.56 7.39
N VAL A 72 -7.67 -1.27 7.24
CA VAL A 72 -6.30 -0.78 7.19
C VAL A 72 -6.00 0.08 8.41
N GLN A 73 -4.77 -0.02 8.90
CA GLN A 73 -4.29 0.81 9.99
C GLN A 73 -3.35 1.86 9.43
N PHE A 74 -3.62 3.13 9.73
CA PHE A 74 -2.75 4.23 9.33
C PHE A 74 -1.62 4.36 10.35
N TYR A 75 -0.39 4.34 9.87
CA TYR A 75 0.79 4.42 10.72
C TYR A 75 1.44 5.80 10.57
N ARG A 76 1.75 6.43 11.69
CA ARG A 76 2.41 7.73 11.69
C ARG A 76 3.86 7.56 11.25
N GLU A 77 4.23 8.26 10.18
CA GLU A 77 5.58 8.16 9.60
C GLU A 77 6.65 8.69 10.54
N ASP A 78 6.30 9.63 11.42
CA ASP A 78 7.23 10.16 12.42
C ASP A 78 7.60 9.13 13.52
N LEU A 79 6.89 8.02 13.59
CA LEU A 79 7.21 6.93 14.52
C LEU A 79 8.20 5.92 13.92
N ILE A 80 8.43 5.98 12.62
CA ILE A 80 9.41 5.11 11.97
C ILE A 80 10.82 5.56 12.36
N SER A 81 11.67 4.62 12.76
CA SER A 81 13.02 4.95 13.21
C SER A 81 13.87 5.56 12.08
N PRO A 82 14.78 6.50 12.41
CA PRO A 82 15.68 7.07 11.40
C PRO A 82 16.50 6.01 10.66
N GLU A 83 16.89 4.94 11.33
CA GLU A 83 17.64 3.83 10.73
C GLU A 83 16.84 3.16 9.63
N ASN A 84 15.56 2.92 9.87
CA ASN A 84 14.68 2.31 8.87
C ASN A 84 14.37 3.27 7.71
N TRP A 85 14.23 4.57 7.99
CA TRP A 85 14.11 5.57 6.94
C TRP A 85 15.32 5.58 6.02
N LYS A 86 16.51 5.56 6.62
CA LYS A 86 17.74 5.56 5.84
C LYS A 86 17.89 4.29 5.02
N ALA A 87 17.65 3.14 5.64
CA ALA A 87 17.72 1.85 4.94
C ALA A 87 16.74 1.80 3.77
N ALA A 88 15.52 2.28 3.96
CA ALA A 88 14.51 2.32 2.92
C ALA A 88 14.91 3.28 1.79
N TYR A 89 15.43 4.44 2.13
CA TYR A 89 15.89 5.40 1.14
C TYR A 89 17.02 4.82 0.28
N ASP A 90 18.00 4.17 0.92
CA ASP A 90 19.11 3.53 0.21
C ASP A 90 18.62 2.43 -0.73
N LEU A 91 17.55 1.72 -0.36
CA LEU A 91 16.94 0.72 -1.21
C LEU A 91 16.19 1.32 -2.40
N CYS A 92 15.49 2.43 -2.19
CA CYS A 92 14.56 2.98 -3.19
C CYS A 92 15.16 4.07 -4.08
N ARG A 93 16.20 4.74 -3.66
CA ARG A 93 16.68 6.00 -4.28
C ARG A 93 16.98 5.91 -5.77
N ASP A 94 17.44 4.79 -6.24
CA ASP A 94 17.78 4.57 -7.65
C ASP A 94 16.73 3.76 -8.42
N ILE A 95 15.62 3.43 -7.76
CA ILE A 95 14.47 2.77 -8.39
C ILE A 95 13.32 3.78 -8.46
N ASP A 96 12.76 4.14 -7.31
CA ASP A 96 11.75 5.17 -7.16
C ASP A 96 11.74 5.64 -5.71
N GLU A 97 12.32 6.81 -5.45
CA GLU A 97 12.44 7.33 -4.08
C GLU A 97 11.09 7.64 -3.43
N THR A 98 10.02 7.80 -4.22
CA THR A 98 8.68 8.05 -3.68
C THR A 98 8.10 6.84 -2.96
N ASP A 99 8.66 5.65 -3.17
CA ASP A 99 8.26 4.43 -2.47
C ASP A 99 8.96 4.25 -1.12
N THR A 100 9.88 5.16 -0.77
CA THR A 100 10.62 5.09 0.50
C THR A 100 9.71 4.92 1.72
N PRO A 101 8.61 5.68 1.88
CA PRO A 101 7.75 5.51 3.06
C PRO A 101 7.17 4.10 3.20
N HIS A 102 6.78 3.49 2.11
CA HIS A 102 6.21 2.13 2.14
C HIS A 102 7.25 1.10 2.58
N VAL A 103 8.45 1.20 2.04
CA VAL A 103 9.54 0.28 2.40
C VAL A 103 9.99 0.54 3.84
N ALA A 104 10.08 1.81 4.26
CA ALA A 104 10.43 2.16 5.62
C ALA A 104 9.45 1.56 6.63
N LEU A 105 8.16 1.65 6.34
CA LEU A 105 7.13 1.08 7.20
C LEU A 105 7.22 -0.46 7.23
N ALA A 106 7.48 -1.08 6.09
CA ALA A 106 7.67 -2.53 6.04
C ALA A 106 8.86 -2.97 6.91
N LEU A 107 9.96 -2.23 6.87
CA LEU A 107 11.12 -2.51 7.71
C LEU A 107 10.79 -2.31 9.20
N GLU A 108 10.11 -1.21 9.53
CA GLU A 108 9.75 -0.88 10.92
C GLU A 108 8.87 -1.96 11.55
N LEU A 109 7.90 -2.47 10.81
CA LEU A 109 6.93 -3.44 11.31
C LEU A 109 7.36 -4.90 11.07
N SER A 110 8.50 -5.13 10.42
CA SER A 110 8.89 -6.45 9.93
C SER A 110 7.77 -7.08 9.12
N ALA A 111 7.19 -6.27 8.23
CA ALA A 111 6.01 -6.61 7.47
C ALA A 111 6.35 -6.96 6.02
N PHE A 112 5.40 -7.58 5.35
CA PHE A 112 5.49 -7.80 3.91
C PHE A 112 5.02 -6.56 3.17
N LEU A 113 5.63 -6.25 2.04
CA LEU A 113 5.20 -5.16 1.17
C LEU A 113 4.30 -5.71 0.08
N TRP A 114 3.12 -5.11 -0.09
CA TRP A 114 2.19 -5.44 -1.15
C TRP A 114 2.22 -4.34 -2.21
N THR A 115 2.84 -4.65 -3.34
CA THR A 115 2.97 -3.73 -4.47
C THR A 115 2.72 -4.47 -5.77
N GLY A 116 2.15 -3.78 -6.74
CA GLY A 116 1.98 -4.28 -8.11
C GLY A 116 3.09 -3.82 -9.04
N ASP A 117 4.04 -3.03 -8.57
CA ASP A 117 5.11 -2.48 -9.38
C ASP A 117 6.24 -3.48 -9.54
N LYS A 118 6.33 -4.09 -10.73
CA LYS A 118 7.35 -5.08 -11.05
C LYS A 118 8.77 -4.53 -10.96
N ARG A 119 8.98 -3.33 -11.45
CA ARG A 119 10.29 -2.69 -11.46
C ARG A 119 10.80 -2.46 -10.03
N LEU A 120 9.91 -1.98 -9.17
CA LEU A 120 10.23 -1.80 -7.75
C LEU A 120 10.57 -3.13 -7.11
N LYS A 121 9.73 -4.13 -7.34
CA LYS A 121 9.90 -5.47 -6.75
C LYS A 121 11.24 -6.09 -7.15
N GLU A 122 11.55 -6.09 -8.45
CA GLU A 122 12.81 -6.63 -8.97
C GLU A 122 14.02 -5.88 -8.44
N GLY A 123 13.95 -4.56 -8.43
CA GLY A 123 15.04 -3.72 -7.92
C GLY A 123 15.30 -3.94 -6.44
N LEU A 124 14.26 -4.05 -5.63
CA LEU A 124 14.38 -4.32 -4.20
C LEU A 124 14.93 -5.72 -3.93
N GLN A 125 14.50 -6.70 -4.71
CA GLN A 125 14.99 -8.07 -4.59
C GLN A 125 16.51 -8.15 -4.87
N GLU A 126 16.97 -7.45 -5.87
CA GLU A 126 18.42 -7.37 -6.20
C GLU A 126 19.23 -6.79 -5.04
N LYS A 127 18.64 -5.91 -4.25
CA LYS A 127 19.27 -5.27 -3.10
C LYS A 127 19.07 -6.06 -1.79
N GLY A 128 18.40 -7.20 -1.85
CA GLY A 128 18.23 -8.07 -0.71
C GLY A 128 16.92 -7.91 0.05
N PHE A 129 16.03 -7.01 -0.37
CA PHE A 129 14.70 -6.91 0.22
C PHE A 129 13.77 -7.88 -0.51
N LYS A 130 13.30 -8.90 0.20
CA LYS A 130 12.52 -10.00 -0.39
C LYS A 130 11.16 -10.23 0.27
N ASN A 131 10.79 -9.40 1.23
CA ASN A 131 9.55 -9.58 1.99
C ASN A 131 8.34 -8.98 1.26
N PHE A 132 7.87 -9.68 0.24
CA PHE A 132 6.70 -9.26 -0.52
C PHE A 132 5.49 -10.13 -0.19
N PHE A 133 4.34 -9.46 -0.06
CA PHE A 133 3.07 -10.14 0.09
C PHE A 133 2.65 -10.67 -1.28
N ILE A 134 2.57 -11.99 -1.39
CA ILE A 134 2.26 -12.67 -2.63
C ILE A 134 0.86 -13.28 -2.51
N THR A 135 -0.01 -12.92 -3.46
CA THR A 135 -1.33 -13.49 -3.59
C THR A 135 -1.45 -14.10 -4.99
N SER A 136 -2.54 -14.82 -5.25
CA SER A 136 -2.83 -15.29 -6.60
C SER A 136 -2.95 -14.14 -7.61
N LEU A 137 -3.09 -12.91 -7.13
CA LEU A 137 -3.25 -11.70 -7.93
C LEU A 137 -1.91 -11.01 -8.25
N SER A 138 -0.85 -11.39 -7.56
CA SER A 138 0.46 -10.72 -7.64
C SER A 138 1.41 -11.38 -8.64
N ARG A 139 0.89 -12.22 -9.48
CA ARG A 139 1.67 -12.92 -10.51
C ARG A 139 1.91 -12.09 -11.74
#